data_13bcaf90a6c5f2ed3a4e7a1040660e10
#
_entry.id   13bcaf90a6c5f2ed3a4e7a1040660e10
#
_cell.length_a   1.000
_cell.length_b   1.000
_cell.length_c   1.000
_cell.angle_alpha   90.00
_cell.angle_beta   90.00
_cell.angle_gamma   90.00
#
_symmetry.space_group_name_H-M   'P 1'
#
loop_
_entity.id
_entity.type
_entity.pdbx_description
1 polymer ?
#
loop_
_entity_poly.entity_id
_entity_poly.type
_entity_poly.pdbx_seq_one_letter_code
_entity_poly.pdbx_strand_id
1 'polypeptide(L)'
;MDIASLSAKSCNECSTKLSKFSHAEAAHYLTLLPDWQLADEKLTRAVKVKDFAQALKLANRIGAIAEQENHHPDLLVKWGLLGITIYTHSVNGLTENDFILAAKINNLID
;
A
#
# COMPACT_ATOMS: atom_id res chain seq x y z
N MET A 1 8.13 -14.74 6.93
CA MET A 1 6.83 -14.08 6.78
C MET A 1 6.39 -14.23 5.34
N ASP A 2 5.14 -14.54 5.12
CA ASP A 2 4.56 -14.58 3.78
C ASP A 2 3.49 -13.49 3.63
N ILE A 3 2.95 -13.36 2.41
CA ILE A 3 1.98 -12.30 2.12
C ILE A 3 0.68 -12.47 2.91
N ALA A 4 0.26 -13.70 3.17
CA ALA A 4 -0.97 -13.93 3.94
C ALA A 4 -0.79 -13.49 5.38
N SER A 5 0.36 -13.76 5.98
CA SER A 5 0.67 -13.29 7.33
C SER A 5 0.72 -11.77 7.38
N LEU A 6 1.26 -11.15 6.35
CA LEU A 6 1.38 -9.70 6.28
C LEU A 6 0.01 -9.04 6.18
N SER A 7 -0.88 -9.55 5.31
CA SER A 7 -2.21 -8.97 5.13
C SER A 7 -3.12 -9.16 6.34
N ALA A 8 -2.82 -10.13 7.19
CA ALA A 8 -3.60 -10.39 8.41
C ALA A 8 -3.25 -9.43 9.54
N LYS A 9 -2.13 -8.73 9.45
CA LYS A 9 -1.73 -7.76 10.47
C LYS A 9 -2.53 -6.48 10.37
N SER A 10 -2.61 -5.74 11.48
CA SER A 10 -3.16 -4.39 11.50
C SER A 10 -2.04 -3.39 11.52
N CYS A 11 -2.28 -2.23 10.92
CA CYS A 11 -1.30 -1.14 10.97
C CYS A 11 -1.19 -0.60 12.40
N ASN A 12 0.02 -0.24 12.80
CA ASN A 12 0.29 0.37 14.11
C ASN A 12 0.06 1.87 14.01
N GLU A 13 -1.18 2.25 14.12
CA GLU A 13 -1.63 3.60 13.82
C GLU A 13 -1.06 4.68 14.71
N CYS A 14 -0.96 4.40 15.99
CA CYS A 14 -0.57 5.40 16.98
C CYS A 14 0.86 5.19 17.44
N SER A 15 1.64 4.44 16.71
CA SER A 15 2.97 4.10 17.17
C SER A 15 3.93 5.26 16.97
N THR A 16 4.33 5.86 18.08
CA THR A 16 5.43 6.79 18.08
C THR A 16 6.76 6.08 17.84
N LYS A 17 6.70 4.74 17.79
CA LYS A 17 7.88 3.88 17.64
C LYS A 17 7.98 3.26 16.26
N LEU A 18 7.17 3.72 15.29
CA LEU A 18 7.34 3.26 13.92
C LEU A 18 8.71 3.64 13.44
N SER A 19 9.47 2.63 13.03
CA SER A 19 10.82 2.84 12.54
C SER A 19 10.83 2.80 11.03
N LYS A 20 11.46 3.80 10.44
CA LYS A 20 11.66 3.83 9.00
C LYS A 20 12.53 2.63 8.60
N PHE A 21 12.07 1.88 7.60
CA PHE A 21 12.84 0.76 7.06
C PHE A 21 14.09 1.25 6.36
N SER A 22 15.17 0.47 6.51
CA SER A 22 16.34 0.62 5.67
C SER A 22 16.01 0.11 4.26
N HIS A 23 16.89 0.42 3.30
CA HIS A 23 16.73 -0.11 1.94
C HIS A 23 16.70 -1.64 1.95
N ALA A 24 17.53 -2.28 2.78
CA ALA A 24 17.58 -3.73 2.86
C ALA A 24 16.27 -4.32 3.39
N GLU A 25 15.72 -3.70 4.43
CA GLU A 25 14.44 -4.14 5.00
C GLU A 25 13.30 -3.97 4.00
N ALA A 26 13.25 -2.82 3.33
CA ALA A 26 12.23 -2.56 2.32
C ALA A 26 12.33 -3.55 1.17
N ALA A 27 13.53 -3.82 0.68
CA ALA A 27 13.75 -4.77 -0.40
C ALA A 27 13.31 -6.17 0.00
N HIS A 28 13.57 -6.57 1.24
CA HIS A 28 13.16 -7.87 1.75
C HIS A 28 11.63 -8.01 1.76
N TYR A 29 10.94 -7.01 2.32
CA TYR A 29 9.48 -7.02 2.35
C TYR A 29 8.88 -6.97 0.95
N LEU A 30 9.53 -6.27 0.02
CA LEU A 30 9.06 -6.16 -1.36
C LEU A 30 9.00 -7.52 -2.07
N THR A 31 9.84 -8.47 -1.67
CA THR A 31 9.80 -9.82 -2.25
C THR A 31 8.45 -10.49 -2.04
N LEU A 32 7.68 -10.06 -1.04
CA LEU A 32 6.33 -10.57 -0.78
C LEU A 32 5.27 -9.91 -1.64
N LEU A 33 5.62 -8.84 -2.33
CA LEU A 33 4.68 -8.00 -3.08
C LEU A 33 5.23 -7.74 -4.50
N PRO A 34 5.29 -8.78 -5.35
CA PRO A 34 5.96 -8.66 -6.67
C PRO A 34 5.30 -7.66 -7.61
N ASP A 35 4.03 -7.32 -7.38
CA ASP A 35 3.32 -6.34 -8.22
C ASP A 35 3.58 -4.90 -7.83
N TRP A 36 4.31 -4.69 -6.75
CA TRP A 36 4.63 -3.36 -6.26
C TRP A 36 6.07 -3.01 -6.57
N GLN A 37 6.34 -1.71 -6.66
CA GLN A 37 7.68 -1.19 -6.94
C GLN A 37 8.08 -0.21 -5.85
N LEU A 38 9.39 -0.08 -5.64
CA LEU A 38 9.96 0.96 -4.78
C LEU A 38 10.43 2.11 -5.65
N ALA A 39 9.95 3.31 -5.34
CA ALA A 39 10.37 4.53 -6.04
C ALA A 39 10.40 5.67 -5.03
N ASP A 40 11.55 6.31 -4.86
CA ASP A 40 11.71 7.44 -3.94
C ASP A 40 11.23 7.14 -2.52
N GLU A 41 11.58 5.96 -2.00
CA GLU A 41 11.18 5.49 -0.67
C GLU A 41 9.66 5.41 -0.50
N LYS A 42 8.98 5.05 -1.58
CA LYS A 42 7.52 4.84 -1.58
C LYS A 42 7.21 3.54 -2.30
N LEU A 43 6.10 2.91 -1.90
CA LEU A 43 5.56 1.76 -2.61
C LEU A 43 4.58 2.25 -3.66
N THR A 44 4.72 1.78 -4.89
CA THR A 44 3.83 2.17 -5.96
C THR A 44 3.30 0.95 -6.70
N ARG A 45 2.06 1.04 -7.14
CA ARG A 45 1.45 0.05 -8.03
C ARG A 45 0.46 0.74 -8.95
N ALA A 46 0.46 0.37 -10.22
CA ALA A 46 -0.54 0.83 -11.19
C ALA A 46 -1.43 -0.35 -11.56
N VAL A 47 -2.73 -0.19 -11.39
CA VAL A 47 -3.71 -1.23 -11.68
C VAL A 47 -4.52 -0.83 -12.89
N LYS A 48 -4.45 -1.65 -13.95
CA LYS A 48 -5.28 -1.41 -15.13
C LYS A 48 -6.71 -1.86 -14.85
N VAL A 49 -7.66 -1.04 -15.23
CA VAL A 49 -9.09 -1.31 -15.06
C VAL A 49 -9.80 -1.01 -16.37
N LYS A 50 -11.06 -1.38 -16.44
CA LYS A 50 -11.83 -1.28 -17.68
C LYS A 50 -12.07 0.16 -18.13
N ASP A 51 -12.39 1.05 -17.19
CA ASP A 51 -12.76 2.43 -17.47
C ASP A 51 -12.62 3.30 -16.23
N PHE A 52 -13.04 4.55 -16.32
CA PHE A 52 -12.96 5.49 -15.21
C PHE A 52 -13.85 5.06 -14.04
N ALA A 53 -15.04 4.58 -14.33
CA ALA A 53 -15.99 4.15 -13.28
C ALA A 53 -15.39 3.02 -12.46
N GLN A 54 -14.70 2.07 -13.08
CA GLN A 54 -14.05 0.97 -12.37
C GLN A 54 -12.84 1.46 -11.57
N ALA A 55 -12.09 2.43 -12.09
CA ALA A 55 -10.98 3.02 -11.35
C ALA A 55 -11.50 3.71 -10.09
N LEU A 56 -12.59 4.46 -10.20
CA LEU A 56 -13.19 5.15 -9.07
C LEU A 56 -13.74 4.17 -8.03
N LYS A 57 -14.38 3.11 -8.50
CA LYS A 57 -14.91 2.07 -7.61
C LYS A 57 -13.80 1.40 -6.81
N LEU A 58 -12.70 1.06 -7.48
CA LEU A 58 -11.56 0.46 -6.80
C LEU A 58 -10.95 1.44 -5.79
N ALA A 59 -10.82 2.71 -6.17
CA ALA A 59 -10.31 3.73 -5.26
C ALA A 59 -11.15 3.83 -3.99
N ASN A 60 -12.48 3.77 -4.12
CA ASN A 60 -13.37 3.80 -2.96
C ASN A 60 -13.20 2.58 -2.07
N ARG A 61 -13.00 1.41 -2.65
CA ARG A 61 -12.77 0.18 -1.87
C ARG A 61 -11.45 0.24 -1.13
N ILE A 62 -10.40 0.73 -1.77
CA ILE A 62 -9.09 0.93 -1.14
C ILE A 62 -9.22 1.96 -0.02
N GLY A 63 -9.95 3.04 -0.28
CA GLY A 63 -10.18 4.08 0.72
C GLY A 63 -10.83 3.55 1.99
N ALA A 64 -11.77 2.62 1.85
CA ALA A 64 -12.44 2.02 3.02
C ALA A 64 -11.44 1.26 3.88
N ILE A 65 -10.52 0.51 3.27
CA ILE A 65 -9.46 -0.19 4.00
C ILE A 65 -8.52 0.80 4.66
N ALA A 66 -8.14 1.85 3.93
CA ALA A 66 -7.22 2.86 4.45
C ALA A 66 -7.79 3.54 5.70
N GLU A 67 -9.09 3.84 5.68
CA GLU A 67 -9.77 4.42 6.84
C GLU A 67 -9.79 3.46 8.01
N GLN A 68 -10.04 2.18 7.74
CA GLN A 68 -10.07 1.16 8.78
C GLN A 68 -8.70 1.00 9.43
N GLU A 69 -7.63 1.06 8.64
CA GLU A 69 -6.27 0.87 9.12
C GLU A 69 -5.63 2.19 9.61
N ASN A 70 -6.28 3.31 9.35
CA ASN A 70 -5.77 4.65 9.66
C ASN A 70 -4.37 4.87 9.05
N HIS A 71 -4.20 4.39 7.82
CA HIS A 71 -2.97 4.56 7.06
C HIS A 71 -3.37 4.77 5.61
N HIS A 72 -3.03 5.94 5.05
CA HIS A 72 -3.67 6.43 3.85
C HIS A 72 -2.71 6.50 2.66
N PRO A 73 -3.06 5.87 1.52
CA PRO A 73 -2.28 5.97 0.30
C PRO A 73 -2.65 7.23 -0.47
N ASP A 74 -1.80 7.60 -1.41
CA ASP A 74 -2.17 8.54 -2.46
C ASP A 74 -2.78 7.74 -3.60
N LEU A 75 -3.89 8.20 -4.15
CA LEU A 75 -4.58 7.51 -5.24
C LEU A 75 -4.72 8.44 -6.43
N LEU A 76 -4.35 7.94 -7.61
CA LEU A 76 -4.51 8.66 -8.85
C LEU A 76 -5.54 7.92 -9.70
N VAL A 77 -6.72 8.52 -9.84
CA VAL A 77 -7.83 7.94 -10.58
C VAL A 77 -7.78 8.44 -12.01
N LYS A 78 -7.58 7.52 -12.95
CA LYS A 78 -7.55 7.84 -14.38
C LYS A 78 -8.48 6.92 -15.13
N TRP A 79 -8.87 7.33 -16.34
CA TRP A 79 -9.61 6.43 -17.19
C TRP A 79 -8.77 5.19 -17.47
N GLY A 80 -9.26 4.04 -17.05
CA GLY A 80 -8.58 2.76 -17.31
C GLY A 80 -7.38 2.44 -16.43
N LEU A 81 -7.11 3.27 -15.38
CA LEU A 81 -5.96 3.01 -14.52
C LEU A 81 -6.14 3.64 -13.14
N LEU A 82 -5.73 2.90 -12.12
CA LEU A 82 -5.63 3.44 -10.77
C LEU A 82 -4.17 3.36 -10.32
N GLY A 83 -3.58 4.52 -10.04
CA GLY A 83 -2.24 4.59 -9.46
C GLY A 83 -2.32 4.63 -7.95
N ILE A 84 -1.49 3.85 -7.27
CA ILE A 84 -1.46 3.75 -5.81
C ILE A 84 -0.04 4.03 -5.34
N THR A 85 0.10 4.94 -4.38
CA THR A 85 1.40 5.26 -3.78
C THR A 85 1.23 5.24 -2.27
N ILE A 86 2.08 4.47 -1.59
CA ILE A 86 2.00 4.31 -0.14
C ILE A 86 3.33 4.65 0.49
N TYR A 87 3.31 5.48 1.52
CA TYR A 87 4.46 5.72 2.37
C TYR A 87 3.99 6.24 3.72
N THR A 88 4.86 6.21 4.71
CA THR A 88 4.54 6.69 6.06
C THR A 88 5.04 8.12 6.19
N HIS A 89 4.10 9.06 6.23
CA HIS A 89 4.42 10.49 6.22
C HIS A 89 5.27 10.92 7.41
N SER A 90 4.99 10.37 8.59
CA SER A 90 5.68 10.77 9.82
C SER A 90 7.17 10.47 9.82
N VAL A 91 7.62 9.50 9.02
CA VAL A 91 9.03 9.16 8.92
C VAL A 91 9.60 9.47 7.52
N ASN A 92 8.75 9.98 6.63
CA ASN A 92 9.10 10.30 5.25
C ASN A 92 9.80 9.12 4.57
N GLY A 93 9.18 7.96 4.66
CA GLY A 93 9.73 6.74 4.11
C GLY A 93 8.82 5.55 4.39
N LEU A 94 9.37 4.34 4.32
CA LEU A 94 8.60 3.12 4.49
C LEU A 94 8.73 2.53 5.87
N THR A 95 7.63 1.94 6.33
CA THR A 95 7.57 1.15 7.56
C THR A 95 6.79 -0.13 7.25
N GLU A 96 6.68 -1.02 8.23
CA GLU A 96 5.88 -2.23 8.04
C GLU A 96 4.43 -1.90 7.67
N ASN A 97 3.88 -0.80 8.17
CA ASN A 97 2.49 -0.41 7.87
C ASN A 97 2.23 -0.26 6.37
N ASP A 98 3.20 0.24 5.62
CA ASP A 98 3.05 0.41 4.18
C ASP A 98 2.88 -0.92 3.49
N PHE A 99 3.67 -1.91 3.90
CA PHE A 99 3.62 -3.25 3.33
C PHE A 99 2.35 -4.00 3.77
N ILE A 100 1.90 -3.78 4.99
CA ILE A 100 0.63 -4.34 5.47
C ILE A 100 -0.52 -3.82 4.62
N LEU A 101 -0.57 -2.52 4.40
CA LEU A 101 -1.64 -1.91 3.59
C LEU A 101 -1.59 -2.42 2.15
N ALA A 102 -0.39 -2.49 1.57
CA ALA A 102 -0.22 -3.01 0.21
C ALA A 102 -0.72 -4.44 0.08
N ALA A 103 -0.44 -5.30 1.07
CA ALA A 103 -0.91 -6.68 1.06
C ALA A 103 -2.43 -6.75 1.16
N LYS A 104 -3.05 -5.90 1.97
CA LYS A 104 -4.51 -5.83 2.08
C LYS A 104 -5.14 -5.35 0.78
N ILE A 105 -4.52 -4.39 0.12
CA ILE A 105 -4.97 -3.90 -1.19
C ILE A 105 -4.90 -5.02 -2.23
N ASN A 106 -3.83 -5.81 -2.21
CA ASN A 106 -3.71 -6.95 -3.13
C ASN A 106 -4.89 -7.91 -2.99
N ASN A 107 -5.37 -8.14 -1.77
CA ASN A 107 -6.51 -9.02 -1.55
C ASN A 107 -7.80 -8.48 -2.19
N LEU A 108 -7.91 -7.18 -2.36
CA LEU A 108 -9.06 -6.58 -3.05
C LEU A 108 -8.97 -6.76 -4.56
N ILE A 109 -7.77 -6.72 -5.10
CA ILE A 109 -7.54 -6.72 -6.54
C ILE A 109 -7.53 -8.16 -7.07
N ASP A 110 -6.88 -9.02 -6.34
CA ASP A 110 -6.72 -10.43 -6.70
C ASP A 110 -7.86 -11.28 -6.08
#